data_3948cb3f8a8566b3887b52b9e92565a0
#
_entry.id   3948cb3f8a8566b3887b52b9e92565a0
#
_cell.length_a   1.000
_cell.length_b   1.000
_cell.length_c   1.000
_cell.angle_alpha   90.00
_cell.angle_beta   90.00
_cell.angle_gamma   90.00
#
_symmetry.space_group_name_H-M   'P 1'
#
loop_
_entity.id
_entity.type
_entity.pdbx_description
1 polymer ?
#
loop_
_entity_poly.entity_id
_entity_poly.type
_entity_poly.pdbx_seq_one_letter_code
_entity_poly.pdbx_strand_id
1 'polypeptide(L)'
;MNTKEILFQKALTDQMKGAAEFLQIDLSRIVHQIEKNGALPYVQHLLHRGLESPAFLDLAKNDRLSLSLEAVVVRPEFGELFSDE
;
A
#
# COMPACT_ATOMS: atom_id res chain seq x y z
N MET A 1 12.04 8.81 11.03
CA MET A 1 11.34 8.63 9.74
C MET A 1 11.61 9.85 8.87
N ASN A 2 12.06 9.64 7.64
CA ASN A 2 12.35 10.78 6.78
C ASN A 2 11.08 11.24 6.04
N THR A 3 11.20 12.40 5.39
CA THR A 3 10.05 13.02 4.73
C THR A 3 9.43 12.11 3.66
N LYS A 4 10.27 11.41 2.89
CA LYS A 4 9.78 10.53 1.85
C LYS A 4 8.98 9.36 2.42
N GLU A 5 9.41 8.82 3.54
CA GLU A 5 8.67 7.74 4.21
C GLU A 5 7.32 8.23 4.71
N ILE A 6 7.27 9.46 5.20
CA ILE A 6 6.01 10.05 5.67
C ILE A 6 5.06 10.22 4.49
N LEU A 7 5.56 10.73 3.36
CA LEU A 7 4.75 10.89 2.16
C LEU A 7 4.27 9.55 1.62
N PHE A 8 5.14 8.55 1.66
CA PHE A 8 4.78 7.21 1.22
C PHE A 8 3.66 6.64 2.09
N GLN A 9 3.78 6.79 3.40
CA GLN A 9 2.76 6.28 4.32
C GLN A 9 1.42 6.94 4.07
N LYS A 10 1.41 8.26 3.88
CA LYS A 10 0.17 8.96 3.59
C LYS A 10 -0.44 8.49 2.28
N ALA A 11 0.37 8.37 1.23
CA ALA A 11 -0.11 7.91 -0.05
C ALA A 11 -0.69 6.50 0.05
N LEU A 12 -0.02 5.63 0.79
CA LEU A 12 -0.47 4.25 0.95
C LEU A 12 -1.78 4.16 1.70
N THR A 13 -1.90 4.87 2.82
CA THR A 13 -3.14 4.82 3.60
C THR A 13 -4.29 5.45 2.85
N ASP A 14 -4.06 6.54 2.12
CA ASP A 14 -5.09 7.15 1.28
C ASP A 14 -5.55 6.17 0.20
N GLN A 15 -4.60 5.46 -0.41
CA GLN A 15 -4.90 4.48 -1.45
C GLN A 15 -5.75 3.34 -0.88
N MET A 16 -5.39 2.85 0.31
CA MET A 16 -6.14 1.78 0.95
C MET A 16 -7.56 2.21 1.29
N LYS A 17 -7.72 3.44 1.75
CA LYS A 17 -9.05 3.97 2.05
C LYS A 17 -9.89 4.08 0.79
N GLY A 18 -9.29 4.51 -0.32
CA GLY A 18 -10.00 4.58 -1.60
C GLY A 18 -10.42 3.22 -2.10
N ALA A 19 -9.54 2.22 -1.97
CA ALA A 19 -9.87 0.85 -2.38
C ALA A 19 -11.00 0.28 -1.52
N ALA A 20 -10.94 0.53 -0.21
CA ALA A 20 -11.98 0.05 0.70
C ALA A 20 -13.33 0.64 0.33
N GLU A 21 -13.36 1.92 0.00
CA GLU A 21 -14.59 2.60 -0.39
C GLU A 21 -15.14 2.04 -1.69
N PHE A 22 -14.26 1.87 -2.68
CA PHE A 22 -14.69 1.34 -3.97
C PHE A 22 -15.26 -0.08 -3.85
N LEU A 23 -14.58 -0.93 -3.07
CA LEU A 23 -15.01 -2.31 -2.91
C LEU A 23 -16.08 -2.49 -1.83
N GLN A 24 -16.34 -1.45 -1.05
CA GLN A 24 -17.28 -1.48 0.07
C GLN A 24 -16.88 -2.55 1.09
N ILE A 25 -15.60 -2.59 1.41
CA ILE A 25 -15.05 -3.49 2.42
C ILE A 25 -14.35 -2.67 3.49
N ASP A 26 -14.08 -3.30 4.62
CA ASP A 26 -13.43 -2.63 5.76
C ASP A 26 -11.97 -3.00 5.81
N LEU A 27 -11.10 -2.04 5.49
CA LEU A 27 -9.65 -2.20 5.59
C LEU A 27 -9.08 -1.41 6.75
N SER A 28 -9.92 -0.94 7.68
CA SER A 28 -9.48 -0.07 8.76
C SER A 28 -8.43 -0.71 9.65
N ARG A 29 -8.53 -2.02 9.90
CA ARG A 29 -7.53 -2.72 10.71
C ARG A 29 -6.15 -2.63 10.06
N ILE A 30 -6.09 -2.81 8.74
CA ILE A 30 -4.83 -2.79 8.02
C ILE A 30 -4.28 -1.37 7.97
N VAL A 31 -5.15 -0.39 7.71
CA VAL A 31 -4.74 1.01 7.72
C VAL A 31 -4.17 1.39 9.08
N HIS A 32 -4.85 0.98 10.16
CA HIS A 32 -4.39 1.25 11.51
C HIS A 32 -3.02 0.62 11.77
N GLN A 33 -2.84 -0.62 11.32
CA GLN A 33 -1.57 -1.32 11.48
C GLN A 33 -0.45 -0.60 10.75
N ILE A 34 -0.72 -0.10 9.54
CA ILE A 34 0.25 0.66 8.78
C ILE A 34 0.61 1.95 9.50
N GLU A 35 -0.39 2.64 10.05
CA GLU A 35 -0.14 3.89 10.77
C GLU A 35 0.66 3.66 12.05
N LYS A 36 0.40 2.54 12.71
CA LYS A 36 1.08 2.23 13.97
C LYS A 36 2.52 1.76 13.76
N ASN A 37 2.74 0.91 12.78
CA ASN A 37 4.03 0.24 12.60
C ASN A 37 4.86 0.79 11.43
N GLY A 38 4.27 1.67 10.61
CA GLY A 38 4.96 2.23 9.47
C GLY A 38 4.60 1.52 8.18
N ALA A 39 4.44 2.31 7.11
CA ALA A 39 4.10 1.77 5.80
C ALA A 39 5.25 0.99 5.18
N LEU A 40 6.47 1.51 5.30
CA LEU A 40 7.62 0.89 4.65
C LEU A 40 7.89 -0.52 5.18
N PRO A 41 7.95 -0.75 6.50
CA PRO A 41 8.11 -2.12 7.00
C PRO A 41 6.98 -3.05 6.56
N TYR A 42 5.77 -2.55 6.53
CA TYR A 42 4.62 -3.35 6.12
C TYR A 42 4.79 -3.82 4.67
N VAL A 43 5.13 -2.91 3.78
CA VAL A 43 5.30 -3.23 2.37
C VAL A 43 6.51 -4.15 2.16
N GLN A 44 7.62 -3.86 2.85
CA GLN A 44 8.81 -4.70 2.73
C GLN A 44 8.51 -6.13 3.15
N HIS A 45 7.70 -6.30 4.18
CA HIS A 45 7.29 -7.64 4.62
C HIS A 45 6.51 -8.36 3.53
N LEU A 46 5.55 -7.67 2.89
CA LEU A 46 4.79 -8.27 1.80
C LEU A 46 5.69 -8.68 0.64
N LEU A 47 6.59 -7.78 0.24
CA LEU A 47 7.48 -8.04 -0.89
C LEU A 47 8.42 -9.19 -0.59
N HIS A 48 8.96 -9.20 0.62
CA HIS A 48 9.91 -10.24 1.03
C HIS A 48 9.26 -11.62 1.02
N ARG A 49 7.99 -11.70 1.40
CA ARG A 49 7.26 -12.94 1.45
C ARG A 49 6.56 -13.28 0.15
N GLY A 50 6.62 -12.39 -0.85
CA GLY A 50 5.95 -12.61 -2.12
C GLY A 50 4.44 -12.60 -2.01
N LEU A 51 3.91 -11.87 -1.05
CA LEU A 51 2.47 -11.81 -0.81
C LEU A 51 1.82 -10.65 -1.56
N GLU A 52 0.57 -10.86 -1.96
CA GLU A 52 -0.23 -9.78 -2.52
C GLU A 52 -0.85 -8.97 -1.40
N SER A 53 -1.10 -7.69 -1.68
CA SER A 53 -1.74 -6.83 -0.69
C SER A 53 -3.20 -7.23 -0.49
N PRO A 54 -3.79 -6.86 0.65
CA PRO A 54 -5.23 -7.05 0.85
C PRO A 54 -6.01 -6.40 -0.26
N ALA A 55 -7.06 -7.06 -0.74
CA ALA A 55 -7.95 -6.59 -1.79
C ALA A 55 -7.35 -6.58 -3.19
N PHE A 56 -6.09 -7.01 -3.37
CA PHE A 56 -5.46 -6.99 -4.69
C PHE A 56 -6.29 -7.78 -5.71
N LEU A 57 -6.69 -9.00 -5.36
CA LEU A 57 -7.45 -9.84 -6.29
C LEU A 57 -8.81 -9.24 -6.61
N ASP A 58 -9.47 -8.66 -5.63
CA ASP A 58 -10.77 -8.04 -5.86
C ASP A 58 -10.64 -6.83 -6.77
N LEU A 59 -9.58 -6.04 -6.61
CA LEU A 59 -9.34 -4.91 -7.49
C LEU A 59 -9.03 -5.37 -8.91
N ALA A 60 -8.29 -6.46 -9.04
CA ALA A 60 -7.97 -7.01 -10.36
C ALA A 60 -9.25 -7.47 -11.07
N LYS A 61 -10.15 -8.13 -10.34
CA LYS A 61 -11.40 -8.60 -10.90
C LYS A 61 -12.28 -7.46 -11.38
N ASN A 62 -12.16 -6.28 -10.78
CA ASN A 62 -12.94 -5.11 -11.14
C ASN A 62 -12.19 -4.15 -12.06
N ASP A 63 -11.02 -4.57 -12.55
CA ASP A 63 -10.19 -3.76 -13.45
C ASP A 63 -9.82 -2.42 -12.80
N ARG A 64 -9.45 -2.47 -11.53
CA ARG A 64 -9.10 -1.28 -10.75
C ARG A 64 -7.78 -1.47 -10.01
N LEU A 65 -6.79 -2.09 -10.66
CA LEU A 65 -5.47 -2.27 -10.05
C LEU A 65 -4.79 -0.95 -9.72
N SER A 66 -5.22 0.15 -10.35
CA SER A 66 -4.70 1.47 -10.00
C SER A 66 -5.03 1.87 -8.57
N LEU A 67 -5.98 1.20 -7.93
CA LEU A 67 -6.32 1.44 -6.53
C LEU A 67 -5.58 0.52 -5.57
N SER A 68 -4.72 -0.36 -6.07
CA SER A 68 -4.03 -1.31 -5.22
C SER A 68 -2.85 -0.66 -4.50
N LEU A 69 -2.43 -1.30 -3.40
CA LEU A 69 -1.22 -0.89 -2.69
C LEU A 69 -0.01 -0.95 -3.62
N GLU A 70 0.03 -1.97 -4.47
CA GLU A 70 1.13 -2.16 -5.41
C GLU A 70 1.28 -0.98 -6.37
N ALA A 71 0.18 -0.33 -6.72
CA ALA A 71 0.24 0.82 -7.61
C ALA A 71 0.98 2.00 -6.97
N VAL A 72 0.92 2.13 -5.65
CA VAL A 72 1.68 3.16 -4.94
C VAL A 72 3.16 2.81 -4.91
N VAL A 73 3.46 1.54 -4.67
CA VAL A 73 4.85 1.08 -4.54
C VAL A 73 5.65 1.35 -5.81
N VAL A 74 5.02 1.23 -6.97
CA VAL A 74 5.73 1.42 -8.24
C VAL A 74 5.81 2.87 -8.71
N ARG A 75 5.30 3.82 -7.94
CA ARG A 75 5.40 5.23 -8.33
C ARG A 75 6.86 5.68 -8.33
N PRO A 76 7.29 6.43 -9.36
CA PRO A 76 8.70 6.84 -9.44
C PRO A 76 9.18 7.64 -8.22
N GLU A 77 8.30 8.45 -7.62
CA GLU A 77 8.70 9.27 -6.48
C GLU A 77 9.08 8.45 -5.24
N PHE A 78 8.68 7.18 -5.20
CA PHE A 78 8.99 6.30 -4.07
C PHE A 78 10.04 5.24 -4.42
N GLY A 79 10.59 5.32 -5.63
CA GLY A 79 11.52 4.29 -6.10
C GLY A 79 12.72 4.10 -5.21
N GLU A 80 13.27 5.17 -4.66
CA GLU A 80 14.49 5.05 -3.86
C GLU A 80 14.25 4.36 -2.51
N LEU A 81 13.01 4.23 -2.07
CA LEU A 81 12.70 3.47 -0.87
C LEU A 81 12.88 1.98 -1.06
N PHE A 82 12.91 1.53 -2.32
CA PHE A 82 12.96 0.11 -2.66
C PHE A 82 14.11 -0.23 -3.60
N SER A 83 15.11 0.62 -3.69
CA SER A 83 16.12 0.50 -4.73
C SER A 83 17.39 -0.24 -4.31
N ASP A 84 17.48 -0.68 -3.09
CA ASP A 84 18.72 -1.20 -2.54
C ASP A 84 18.75 -2.71 -2.36
N GLU A 85 18.00 -3.43 -3.13
CA GLU A 85 18.00 -4.90 -2.99
C GLU A 85 19.30 -5.56 -3.35
#